data_80c8307a17e53270509b617150280768
#
_entry.id   80c8307a17e53270509b617150280768
#
_cell.length_a   1.000
_cell.length_b   1.000
_cell.length_c   1.000
_cell.angle_alpha   90.00
_cell.angle_beta   90.00
_cell.angle_gamma   90.00
#
_symmetry.space_group_name_H-M   'P 1'
#
loop_
_entity.id
_entity.type
_entity.pdbx_description
1 polymer ?
#
loop_
_entity_poly.entity_id
_entity_poly.type
_entity_poly.pdbx_seq_one_letter_code
_entity_poly.pdbx_strand_id
1 'polypeptide(L)'
;MRPPQCLLHAPSLASPLLLLLLWFLGGGVGAEGREDAELLVSVRGGRLRGIRLKTPGGPVSAFLGIPFAEPPMGPRRFLPPEPKQPWSGVVDATTFQSVCYQYVDTLYPGFEGTEMWNPNRELSEDCLYLNVWTPYPRPTSPTPVLVWIYGGGFYSGASSLDVYDGRFLVQAERTVLVSMNYRVGAFGFLALPGSREAPGNVGLLDQRLALQWVQENVAAFGGDPTSVTLFGESAGAASVGMHLLSPPSRGLFHRAVLQSGAPNGPWATVGMGEARRRATQLAHLVGCPPGGTGGNDTELVACLRTRPAQVLVNHEWHVLPQESVFRFSFVPVVDGDFLSDTPEALINAGDFHGLQVLVGVVKDEGSYFLVYGAPGFSKDNESLISRAEFLAGTRSTRRSASGRPSSTAGAPTWCTGRTSSTTTASRIAAQTCDP
;
A
#
# COMPACT_ATOMS: atom_id res chain seq x y z
N MET A 1 73.45 28.74 68.27
CA MET A 1 72.39 28.88 67.34
C MET A 1 72.54 27.81 66.28
N ARG A 2 71.63 26.83 66.24
CA ARG A 2 71.64 25.72 65.27
C ARG A 2 70.64 26.02 64.17
N PRO A 3 70.89 25.67 62.88
CA PRO A 3 69.95 25.85 61.79
C PRO A 3 68.95 24.68 61.69
N PRO A 4 67.78 24.81 61.14
CA PRO A 4 66.77 23.79 61.08
C PRO A 4 67.01 22.77 59.89
N GLN A 5 66.72 21.52 60.23
CA GLN A 5 66.80 20.38 59.29
C GLN A 5 65.59 20.41 58.27
N CYS A 6 65.89 20.37 57.00
CA CYS A 6 64.88 20.06 55.94
C CYS A 6 64.64 18.55 55.89
N LEU A 7 63.36 18.15 56.06
CA LEU A 7 62.86 16.79 55.76
C LEU A 7 62.45 16.72 54.27
N LEU A 8 63.21 15.94 53.55
CA LEU A 8 62.89 15.56 52.18
C LEU A 8 61.83 14.43 52.21
N HIS A 9 60.64 14.72 51.68
CA HIS A 9 59.65 13.69 51.38
C HIS A 9 59.93 13.16 49.97
N ALA A 10 60.21 11.88 49.85
CA ALA A 10 60.31 11.18 48.59
C ALA A 10 58.85 10.87 47.98
N PRO A 11 58.62 11.07 46.72
CA PRO A 11 57.35 10.63 46.12
C PRO A 11 57.35 9.13 45.84
N SER A 12 56.34 8.44 46.30
CA SER A 12 56.11 7.01 46.03
C SER A 12 55.78 6.83 44.55
N LEU A 13 56.60 6.12 43.81
CA LEU A 13 56.36 5.65 42.47
C LEU A 13 55.21 4.63 42.48
N ALA A 14 54.00 5.09 42.18
CA ALA A 14 52.89 4.19 41.84
C ALA A 14 53.21 3.53 40.49
N SER A 15 53.25 2.22 40.52
CA SER A 15 53.67 1.36 39.41
C SER A 15 52.82 1.61 38.14
N PRO A 16 53.39 1.84 36.94
CA PRO A 16 52.65 2.03 35.69
C PRO A 16 51.85 0.80 35.23
N LEU A 17 52.07 -0.35 35.85
CA LEU A 17 51.30 -1.56 35.57
C LEU A 17 49.83 -1.47 36.03
N LEU A 18 49.49 -0.69 37.04
CA LEU A 18 48.08 -0.58 37.52
C LEU A 18 47.22 0.31 36.59
N LEU A 19 47.83 1.26 35.91
CA LEU A 19 47.13 2.09 34.94
C LEU A 19 46.86 1.38 33.59
N LEU A 20 47.76 0.45 33.20
CA LEU A 20 47.53 -0.41 32.02
C LEU A 20 46.43 -1.47 32.25
N LEU A 21 46.27 -2.00 33.46
CA LEU A 21 45.20 -2.95 33.79
C LEU A 21 43.81 -2.28 33.78
N LEU A 22 43.71 -1.01 34.16
CA LEU A 22 42.44 -0.25 34.06
C LEU A 22 42.05 0.11 32.65
N TRP A 23 42.99 0.22 31.68
CA TRP A 23 42.74 0.42 30.29
C TRP A 23 42.25 -0.87 29.58
N PHE A 24 42.70 -2.03 30.01
CA PHE A 24 42.23 -3.32 29.44
C PHE A 24 40.88 -3.79 30.02
N LEU A 25 40.44 -3.30 31.18
CA LEU A 25 39.13 -3.61 31.77
C LEU A 25 38.02 -2.64 31.31
N GLY A 26 38.36 -1.50 30.66
CA GLY A 26 37.42 -0.52 30.14
C GLY A 26 37.11 -0.62 28.65
N GLY A 27 37.75 -1.54 27.92
CA GLY A 27 37.80 -1.54 26.44
C GLY A 27 37.06 -2.69 25.76
N GLY A 28 35.95 -3.22 26.27
CA GLY A 28 35.37 -4.40 25.68
C GLY A 28 33.86 -4.55 25.68
N VAL A 29 33.08 -3.53 26.07
CA VAL A 29 31.60 -3.68 26.15
C VAL A 29 30.85 -2.72 25.20
N GLY A 30 31.51 -2.17 24.18
CA GLY A 30 30.95 -1.00 23.48
C GLY A 30 30.25 -1.26 22.15
N ALA A 31 30.68 -2.19 21.31
CA ALA A 31 30.22 -2.25 19.93
C ALA A 31 29.06 -3.22 19.70
N GLU A 32 29.17 -4.45 20.17
CA GLU A 32 28.10 -5.45 19.98
C GLU A 32 26.84 -5.12 20.80
N GLY A 33 26.98 -4.70 22.03
CA GLY A 33 25.84 -4.32 22.89
C GLY A 33 25.09 -3.07 22.38
N ARG A 34 25.77 -2.18 21.63
CA ARG A 34 25.16 -0.99 21.04
C ARG A 34 24.45 -1.33 19.72
N GLU A 35 24.96 -2.30 18.97
CA GLU A 35 24.32 -2.79 17.75
C GLU A 35 22.98 -3.45 18.04
N ASP A 36 22.90 -4.31 19.05
CA ASP A 36 21.67 -4.97 19.46
C ASP A 36 20.62 -3.98 19.99
N ALA A 37 21.04 -2.93 20.71
CA ALA A 37 20.13 -1.92 21.24
C ALA A 37 19.45 -1.09 20.15
N GLU A 38 20.10 -0.83 19.01
CA GLU A 38 19.50 -0.11 17.88
C GLU A 38 18.47 -0.94 17.09
N LEU A 39 18.58 -2.26 17.15
CA LEU A 39 17.63 -3.18 16.52
C LEU A 39 16.47 -3.56 17.45
N LEU A 40 16.46 -3.08 18.70
CA LEU A 40 15.36 -3.27 19.63
C LEU A 40 14.60 -1.95 19.79
N VAL A 41 13.31 -1.96 19.41
CA VAL A 41 12.45 -0.77 19.45
C VAL A 41 11.19 -1.07 20.25
N SER A 42 10.81 -0.11 21.11
CA SER A 42 9.53 -0.15 21.82
C SER A 42 8.51 0.69 21.06
N VAL A 43 7.40 0.08 20.68
CA VAL A 43 6.22 0.71 20.11
C VAL A 43 5.04 0.60 21.07
N ARG A 44 3.93 1.28 20.77
CA ARG A 44 2.76 1.27 21.66
C ARG A 44 2.22 -0.14 21.93
N GLY A 45 2.32 -1.07 20.98
CA GLY A 45 1.86 -2.46 21.12
C GLY A 45 2.83 -3.36 21.90
N GLY A 46 4.14 -3.03 22.00
CA GLY A 46 5.13 -3.89 22.61
C GLY A 46 6.56 -3.65 22.08
N ARG A 47 7.42 -4.64 22.18
CA ARG A 47 8.80 -4.53 21.69
C ARG A 47 8.99 -5.30 20.38
N LEU A 48 9.83 -4.74 19.52
CA LEU A 48 10.18 -5.29 18.20
C LEU A 48 11.68 -5.50 18.12
N ARG A 49 12.10 -6.61 17.51
CA ARG A 49 13.47 -6.83 17.07
C ARG A 49 13.55 -6.72 15.56
N GLY A 50 14.38 -5.80 15.08
CA GLY A 50 14.66 -5.60 13.66
C GLY A 50 15.91 -6.33 13.19
N ILE A 51 16.29 -6.08 11.95
CA ILE A 51 17.45 -6.64 11.26
C ILE A 51 18.27 -5.52 10.62
N ARG A 52 19.58 -5.72 10.49
CA ARG A 52 20.45 -4.85 9.72
C ARG A 52 20.57 -5.36 8.29
N LEU A 53 20.22 -4.53 7.33
CA LEU A 53 20.31 -4.83 5.91
C LEU A 53 21.49 -4.07 5.30
N LYS A 54 22.24 -4.76 4.43
CA LYS A 54 23.35 -4.16 3.69
C LYS A 54 22.84 -3.47 2.43
N THR A 55 23.47 -2.33 2.10
CA THR A 55 23.34 -1.67 0.81
C THR A 55 24.72 -1.24 0.32
N PRO A 56 24.89 -0.90 -0.97
CA PRO A 56 26.19 -0.39 -1.47
C PRO A 56 26.70 0.86 -0.75
N GLY A 57 25.80 1.71 -0.25
CA GLY A 57 26.13 2.97 0.43
C GLY A 57 26.22 2.85 1.96
N GLY A 58 26.09 1.66 2.52
CA GLY A 58 26.12 1.40 3.97
C GLY A 58 24.88 0.70 4.50
N PRO A 59 24.86 0.31 5.76
CA PRO A 59 23.74 -0.44 6.32
C PRO A 59 22.54 0.46 6.63
N VAL A 60 21.35 -0.18 6.66
CA VAL A 60 20.10 0.38 7.19
C VAL A 60 19.51 -0.59 8.22
N SER A 61 18.72 -0.09 9.15
CA SER A 61 17.93 -0.92 10.05
C SER A 61 16.54 -1.13 9.47
N ALA A 62 16.05 -2.38 9.46
CA ALA A 62 14.73 -2.73 8.97
C ALA A 62 13.95 -3.49 10.03
N PHE A 63 12.65 -3.20 10.08
CA PHE A 63 11.67 -3.89 10.92
C PHE A 63 10.55 -4.35 9.99
N LEU A 64 10.56 -5.65 9.67
CA LEU A 64 9.73 -6.24 8.63
C LEU A 64 8.65 -7.12 9.25
N GLY A 65 7.40 -6.95 8.82
CA GLY A 65 6.29 -7.76 9.29
C GLY A 65 5.78 -7.37 10.68
N ILE A 66 5.66 -6.08 10.96
CA ILE A 66 5.07 -5.57 12.21
C ILE A 66 3.56 -5.70 12.14
N PRO A 67 2.88 -6.42 13.06
CA PRO A 67 1.42 -6.50 13.06
C PRO A 67 0.83 -5.16 13.51
N PHE A 68 -0.05 -4.56 12.69
CA PHE A 68 -0.74 -3.31 13.04
C PHE A 68 -2.25 -3.51 13.28
N ALA A 69 -2.79 -4.65 12.87
CA ALA A 69 -4.20 -5.00 13.05
C ALA A 69 -4.34 -6.45 13.53
N GLU A 70 -5.49 -6.76 14.12
CA GLU A 70 -5.89 -8.15 14.33
C GLU A 70 -6.14 -8.84 12.99
N PRO A 71 -5.84 -10.15 12.86
CA PRO A 71 -6.07 -10.90 11.64
C PRO A 71 -7.54 -10.80 11.19
N PRO A 72 -7.82 -10.31 9.96
CA PRO A 72 -9.19 -10.12 9.46
C PRO A 72 -9.79 -11.43 8.92
N MET A 73 -9.78 -12.46 9.74
CA MET A 73 -10.15 -13.83 9.38
C MET A 73 -11.51 -14.23 9.98
N GLY A 74 -12.16 -15.22 9.38
CA GLY A 74 -13.40 -15.78 9.90
C GLY A 74 -14.50 -14.73 10.09
N PRO A 75 -14.98 -14.49 11.32
CA PRO A 75 -16.00 -13.48 11.58
C PRO A 75 -15.60 -12.05 11.19
N ARG A 76 -14.29 -11.74 11.18
CA ARG A 76 -13.75 -10.41 10.81
C ARG A 76 -13.59 -10.22 9.31
N ARG A 77 -13.73 -11.27 8.48
CA ARG A 77 -13.69 -11.13 7.02
C ARG A 77 -14.75 -10.13 6.57
N PHE A 78 -14.39 -9.20 5.70
CA PHE A 78 -15.18 -8.08 5.16
C PHE A 78 -15.50 -6.96 6.16
N LEU A 79 -15.08 -7.05 7.42
CA LEU A 79 -15.25 -5.99 8.42
C LEU A 79 -14.07 -5.02 8.43
N PRO A 80 -14.28 -3.78 8.92
CA PRO A 80 -13.19 -2.85 9.21
C PRO A 80 -12.10 -3.49 10.07
N PRO A 81 -10.82 -3.08 9.91
CA PRO A 81 -9.74 -3.62 10.72
C PRO A 81 -9.88 -3.19 12.19
N GLU A 82 -9.45 -4.08 13.08
CA GLU A 82 -9.30 -3.78 14.51
C GLU A 82 -7.81 -3.56 14.83
N PRO A 83 -7.43 -2.54 15.61
CA PRO A 83 -6.04 -2.35 16.02
C PRO A 83 -5.48 -3.58 16.72
N LYS A 84 -4.20 -3.89 16.46
CA LYS A 84 -3.52 -5.01 17.11
C LYS A 84 -3.47 -4.80 18.62
N GLN A 85 -3.90 -5.80 19.39
CA GLN A 85 -3.79 -5.78 20.83
C GLN A 85 -2.32 -5.80 21.28
N PRO A 86 -1.99 -5.11 22.36
CA PRO A 86 -0.63 -5.15 22.90
C PRO A 86 -0.17 -6.59 23.20
N TRP A 87 1.11 -6.85 22.96
CA TRP A 87 1.73 -8.14 23.18
C TRP A 87 2.82 -8.10 24.25
N SER A 88 3.06 -9.24 24.89
CA SER A 88 4.16 -9.43 25.81
C SER A 88 5.42 -9.94 25.07
N GLY A 89 6.60 -9.65 25.62
CA GLY A 89 7.87 -10.09 25.03
C GLY A 89 8.33 -9.22 23.85
N VAL A 90 9.12 -9.83 22.98
CA VAL A 90 9.69 -9.19 21.78
C VAL A 90 9.20 -9.93 20.54
N VAL A 91 8.59 -9.21 19.61
CA VAL A 91 8.22 -9.73 18.30
C VAL A 91 9.42 -9.61 17.37
N ASP A 92 9.78 -10.69 16.70
CA ASP A 92 10.83 -10.71 15.69
C ASP A 92 10.29 -10.11 14.37
N ALA A 93 10.65 -8.85 14.12
CA ALA A 93 10.34 -8.11 12.91
C ALA A 93 11.52 -8.15 11.94
N THR A 94 11.97 -9.35 11.57
CA THR A 94 13.18 -9.56 10.75
C THR A 94 12.89 -10.05 9.34
N THR A 95 11.64 -10.45 9.06
CA THR A 95 11.21 -10.99 7.77
C THR A 95 9.83 -10.47 7.40
N PHE A 96 9.60 -10.31 6.10
CA PHE A 96 8.26 -10.02 5.60
C PHE A 96 7.29 -11.14 5.94
N GLN A 97 6.07 -10.77 6.29
CA GLN A 97 4.96 -11.69 6.60
C GLN A 97 4.14 -12.00 5.35
N SER A 98 3.08 -12.78 5.53
CA SER A 98 2.18 -13.24 4.47
C SER A 98 1.63 -12.09 3.63
N VAL A 99 1.35 -12.38 2.36
CA VAL A 99 0.69 -11.51 1.41
C VAL A 99 -0.83 -11.74 1.51
N CYS A 100 -1.63 -10.68 1.39
CA CYS A 100 -3.09 -10.79 1.38
C CYS A 100 -3.58 -11.64 0.21
N TYR A 101 -4.60 -12.48 0.44
CA TYR A 101 -5.18 -13.31 -0.62
C TYR A 101 -5.53 -12.49 -1.85
N GLN A 102 -5.11 -12.98 -3.01
CA GLN A 102 -5.22 -12.28 -4.28
C GLN A 102 -5.06 -13.24 -5.46
N TYR A 103 -5.45 -12.77 -6.63
CA TYR A 103 -5.17 -13.44 -7.91
C TYR A 103 -3.66 -13.50 -8.16
N VAL A 104 -3.21 -14.64 -8.67
CA VAL A 104 -1.83 -14.85 -9.13
C VAL A 104 -1.84 -14.88 -10.65
N ASP A 105 -1.05 -14.01 -11.27
CA ASP A 105 -0.93 -13.93 -12.72
C ASP A 105 -0.13 -15.12 -13.25
N THR A 106 -0.75 -15.87 -14.13
CA THR A 106 -0.15 -17.04 -14.81
C THR A 106 -0.16 -16.90 -16.33
N LEU A 107 -0.33 -15.68 -16.84
CA LEU A 107 -0.42 -15.44 -18.29
C LEU A 107 0.88 -15.81 -19.02
N TYR A 108 2.02 -15.46 -18.44
CA TYR A 108 3.35 -15.75 -18.98
C TYR A 108 4.25 -16.41 -17.93
N PRO A 109 4.08 -17.72 -17.66
CA PRO A 109 4.87 -18.41 -16.65
C PRO A 109 6.37 -18.35 -16.96
N GLY A 110 7.21 -18.05 -15.95
CA GLY A 110 8.65 -17.90 -16.10
C GLY A 110 9.10 -16.57 -16.70
N PHE A 111 8.18 -15.65 -16.99
CA PHE A 111 8.52 -14.32 -17.46
C PHE A 111 8.59 -13.34 -16.30
N GLU A 112 9.78 -12.84 -15.98
CA GLU A 112 10.02 -11.96 -14.84
C GLU A 112 9.20 -10.66 -14.93
N GLY A 113 8.94 -10.13 -16.13
CA GLY A 113 8.14 -8.92 -16.34
C GLY A 113 6.71 -9.01 -15.82
N THR A 114 6.16 -10.22 -15.68
CA THR A 114 4.87 -10.46 -15.04
C THR A 114 5.03 -11.07 -13.65
N GLU A 115 5.92 -12.02 -13.46
CA GLU A 115 6.12 -12.70 -12.18
C GLU A 115 6.66 -11.80 -11.07
N MET A 116 7.40 -10.74 -11.41
CA MET A 116 7.89 -9.76 -10.43
C MET A 116 6.76 -9.06 -9.63
N TRP A 117 5.52 -9.11 -10.14
CA TRP A 117 4.33 -8.53 -9.51
C TRP A 117 3.51 -9.56 -8.73
N ASN A 118 3.81 -10.85 -8.90
CA ASN A 118 3.15 -11.91 -8.17
C ASN A 118 3.57 -11.95 -6.70
N PRO A 119 2.72 -12.51 -5.82
CA PRO A 119 3.04 -12.70 -4.41
C PRO A 119 4.37 -13.46 -4.22
N ASN A 120 5.27 -12.89 -3.44
CA ASN A 120 6.58 -13.49 -3.13
C ASN A 120 6.65 -14.05 -1.69
N ARG A 121 5.51 -14.14 -1.03
CA ARG A 121 5.30 -14.78 0.29
C ARG A 121 4.01 -15.59 0.23
N GLU A 122 3.78 -16.42 1.23
CA GLU A 122 2.55 -17.20 1.36
C GLU A 122 1.31 -16.30 1.38
N LEU A 123 0.24 -16.74 0.69
CA LEU A 123 -1.05 -16.06 0.70
C LEU A 123 -1.81 -16.40 1.99
N SER A 124 -2.27 -15.41 2.70
CA SER A 124 -3.06 -15.57 3.92
C SER A 124 -4.07 -14.43 4.07
N GLU A 125 -5.17 -14.68 4.78
CA GLU A 125 -6.01 -13.60 5.27
C GLU A 125 -5.37 -12.90 6.48
N ASP A 126 -4.50 -13.58 7.25
CA ASP A 126 -3.62 -12.96 8.23
C ASP A 126 -2.45 -12.28 7.50
N CYS A 127 -2.70 -11.06 7.05
CA CYS A 127 -1.78 -10.34 6.17
C CYS A 127 -1.57 -8.86 6.52
N LEU A 128 -2.23 -8.36 7.58
CA LEU A 128 -2.17 -6.94 7.93
C LEU A 128 -0.91 -6.60 8.74
N TYR A 129 0.19 -6.53 8.01
CA TYR A 129 1.52 -6.22 8.51
C TYR A 129 2.10 -5.02 7.78
N LEU A 130 2.95 -4.27 8.48
CA LEU A 130 3.71 -3.16 7.91
C LEU A 130 5.20 -3.34 8.13
N ASN A 131 5.99 -2.56 7.40
CA ASN A 131 7.43 -2.61 7.41
C ASN A 131 7.98 -1.22 7.62
N VAL A 132 9.08 -1.09 8.35
CA VAL A 132 9.78 0.17 8.60
C VAL A 132 11.25 0.01 8.28
N TRP A 133 11.79 0.88 7.43
CA TRP A 133 13.22 1.05 7.24
C TRP A 133 13.65 2.39 7.81
N THR A 134 14.76 2.41 8.53
CA THR A 134 15.33 3.63 9.12
C THR A 134 16.84 3.67 8.88
N PRO A 135 17.45 4.86 8.73
CA PRO A 135 18.90 4.98 8.61
C PRO A 135 19.62 4.31 9.77
N TYR A 136 20.81 3.77 9.47
CA TYR A 136 21.75 3.35 10.51
C TYR A 136 22.98 4.29 10.52
N PRO A 137 23.42 4.78 11.67
CA PRO A 137 22.73 4.76 12.97
C PRO A 137 21.38 5.45 12.91
N ARG A 138 20.47 5.06 13.84
CA ARG A 138 19.13 5.68 13.93
C ARG A 138 19.26 7.20 14.09
N PRO A 139 18.45 8.00 13.35
CA PRO A 139 18.44 9.45 13.49
C PRO A 139 18.18 9.90 14.93
N THR A 140 18.98 10.85 15.41
CA THR A 140 18.84 11.48 16.74
C THR A 140 17.92 12.70 16.70
N SER A 141 17.66 13.25 15.52
CA SER A 141 16.68 14.31 15.23
C SER A 141 15.53 13.75 14.41
N PRO A 142 14.30 14.27 14.58
CA PRO A 142 13.14 13.86 13.79
C PRO A 142 13.42 13.95 12.30
N THR A 143 13.15 12.87 11.57
CA THR A 143 13.50 12.70 10.14
C THR A 143 12.21 12.51 9.34
N PRO A 144 12.07 13.12 8.13
CA PRO A 144 10.89 12.95 7.29
C PRO A 144 10.53 11.48 7.07
N VAL A 145 9.23 11.20 7.00
CA VAL A 145 8.68 9.86 6.83
C VAL A 145 8.00 9.74 5.47
N LEU A 146 8.34 8.70 4.74
CA LEU A 146 7.68 8.30 3.50
C LEU A 146 6.81 7.07 3.79
N VAL A 147 5.55 7.07 3.33
CA VAL A 147 4.64 5.92 3.49
C VAL A 147 4.20 5.46 2.11
N TRP A 148 4.61 4.25 1.74
CA TRP A 148 4.32 3.63 0.45
C TRP A 148 3.01 2.85 0.47
N ILE A 149 2.16 3.09 -0.54
CA ILE A 149 0.95 2.31 -0.82
C ILE A 149 1.11 1.72 -2.22
N TYR A 150 1.17 0.38 -2.32
CA TYR A 150 1.36 -0.30 -3.58
C TYR A 150 0.10 -0.27 -4.45
N GLY A 151 0.29 -0.43 -5.77
CA GLY A 151 -0.76 -0.58 -6.76
C GLY A 151 -1.21 -2.02 -6.96
N GLY A 152 -1.76 -2.31 -8.14
CA GLY A 152 -2.28 -3.62 -8.52
C GLY A 152 -3.81 -3.64 -8.63
N GLY A 153 -4.42 -2.54 -9.14
CA GLY A 153 -5.84 -2.47 -9.50
C GLY A 153 -6.81 -2.77 -8.36
N PHE A 154 -6.39 -2.67 -7.10
CA PHE A 154 -7.12 -3.08 -5.90
C PHE A 154 -7.36 -4.60 -5.78
N TYR A 155 -6.87 -5.43 -6.70
CA TYR A 155 -7.04 -6.89 -6.66
C TYR A 155 -5.75 -7.66 -6.35
N SER A 156 -4.59 -7.00 -6.42
CA SER A 156 -3.28 -7.62 -6.22
C SER A 156 -2.29 -6.63 -5.59
N GLY A 157 -1.09 -7.11 -5.30
CA GLY A 157 0.01 -6.34 -4.77
C GLY A 157 0.44 -6.78 -3.37
N ALA A 158 1.67 -6.43 -3.01
CA ALA A 158 2.25 -6.71 -1.70
C ALA A 158 3.35 -5.73 -1.36
N SER A 159 3.47 -5.36 -0.09
CA SER A 159 4.56 -4.51 0.40
C SER A 159 5.92 -5.19 0.43
N SER A 160 5.96 -6.51 0.25
CA SER A 160 7.14 -7.36 0.28
C SER A 160 7.82 -7.54 -1.08
N LEU A 161 7.26 -7.03 -2.18
CA LEU A 161 7.86 -7.17 -3.51
C LEU A 161 9.26 -6.53 -3.56
N ASP A 162 10.18 -7.18 -4.26
CA ASP A 162 11.58 -6.75 -4.33
C ASP A 162 11.74 -5.34 -4.88
N VAL A 163 10.87 -4.93 -5.82
CA VAL A 163 10.84 -3.56 -6.38
C VAL A 163 10.43 -2.49 -5.36
N TYR A 164 9.89 -2.88 -4.22
CA TYR A 164 9.46 -1.99 -3.13
C TYR A 164 10.39 -2.04 -1.92
N ASP A 165 11.59 -2.63 -2.06
CA ASP A 165 12.56 -2.69 -0.97
C ASP A 165 13.05 -1.28 -0.58
N GLY A 166 12.61 -0.83 0.58
CA GLY A 166 12.86 0.52 1.08
C GLY A 166 14.29 0.81 1.47
N ARG A 167 15.16 -0.22 1.58
CA ARG A 167 16.55 -0.06 2.04
C ARG A 167 17.36 0.92 1.21
N PHE A 168 17.14 0.94 -0.11
CA PHE A 168 17.91 1.78 -1.04
C PHE A 168 17.55 3.26 -0.90
N LEU A 169 16.24 3.55 -0.88
CA LEU A 169 15.75 4.92 -0.72
C LEU A 169 16.12 5.49 0.66
N VAL A 170 15.95 4.69 1.70
CA VAL A 170 16.31 5.09 3.07
C VAL A 170 17.81 5.36 3.21
N GLN A 171 18.66 4.54 2.59
CA GLN A 171 20.09 4.75 2.61
C GLN A 171 20.49 6.02 1.84
N ALA A 172 19.91 6.23 0.65
CA ALA A 172 20.27 7.37 -0.21
C ALA A 172 19.79 8.71 0.36
N GLU A 173 18.54 8.76 0.83
CA GLU A 173 17.88 10.01 1.24
C GLU A 173 17.88 10.22 2.76
N ARG A 174 18.36 9.24 3.54
CA ARG A 174 18.37 9.25 5.00
C ARG A 174 17.02 9.60 5.63
N THR A 175 15.95 9.09 5.03
CA THR A 175 14.57 9.23 5.50
C THR A 175 14.12 7.96 6.25
N VAL A 176 12.96 8.00 6.91
CA VAL A 176 12.27 6.80 7.38
C VAL A 176 11.23 6.41 6.34
N LEU A 177 11.19 5.13 5.97
CA LEU A 177 10.20 4.62 5.03
C LEU A 177 9.34 3.55 5.69
N VAL A 178 8.03 3.64 5.48
CA VAL A 178 7.04 2.67 5.93
C VAL A 178 6.28 2.14 4.72
N SER A 179 6.00 0.85 4.68
CA SER A 179 5.06 0.25 3.72
C SER A 179 4.11 -0.69 4.44
N MET A 180 2.90 -0.89 3.93
CA MET A 180 1.91 -1.78 4.55
C MET A 180 1.27 -2.70 3.53
N ASN A 181 0.88 -3.88 3.99
CA ASN A 181 -0.14 -4.66 3.30
C ASN A 181 -1.53 -4.10 3.63
N TYR A 182 -2.43 -4.18 2.67
CA TYR A 182 -3.86 -3.92 2.84
C TYR A 182 -4.65 -4.97 2.06
N ARG A 183 -5.86 -5.27 2.53
CA ARG A 183 -6.71 -6.25 1.84
C ARG A 183 -7.09 -5.77 0.45
N VAL A 184 -7.00 -6.68 -0.49
CA VAL A 184 -7.30 -6.47 -1.91
C VAL A 184 -8.45 -7.38 -2.36
N GLY A 185 -8.95 -7.16 -3.56
CA GLY A 185 -10.03 -7.96 -4.13
C GLY A 185 -11.30 -7.92 -3.30
N ALA A 186 -12.05 -9.00 -3.29
CA ALA A 186 -13.29 -9.11 -2.52
C ALA A 186 -13.06 -8.95 -1.02
N PHE A 187 -11.91 -9.36 -0.48
CA PHE A 187 -11.58 -9.23 0.94
C PHE A 187 -11.45 -7.78 1.40
N GLY A 188 -10.99 -6.91 0.51
CA GLY A 188 -10.80 -5.48 0.78
C GLY A 188 -11.95 -4.58 0.33
N PHE A 189 -12.72 -5.01 -0.69
CA PHE A 189 -13.60 -4.08 -1.40
C PHE A 189 -14.99 -4.65 -1.75
N LEU A 190 -15.34 -5.88 -1.35
CA LEU A 190 -16.71 -6.36 -1.47
C LEU A 190 -17.62 -5.46 -0.61
N ALA A 191 -18.68 -4.93 -1.24
CA ALA A 191 -19.59 -4.01 -0.57
C ALA A 191 -21.06 -4.38 -0.81
N LEU A 192 -21.81 -4.42 0.28
CA LEU A 192 -23.27 -4.51 0.30
C LEU A 192 -23.81 -3.22 0.94
N PRO A 193 -24.32 -2.30 0.11
CA PRO A 193 -24.80 -1.01 0.60
C PRO A 193 -25.80 -1.11 1.75
N GLY A 194 -25.51 -0.39 2.84
CA GLY A 194 -26.34 -0.40 4.03
C GLY A 194 -26.11 -1.59 4.99
N SER A 195 -25.29 -2.58 4.59
CA SER A 195 -24.92 -3.70 5.44
C SER A 195 -23.72 -3.33 6.35
N ARG A 196 -23.86 -3.58 7.64
CA ARG A 196 -22.73 -3.49 8.59
C ARG A 196 -21.76 -4.67 8.47
N GLU A 197 -22.20 -5.78 7.86
CA GLU A 197 -21.43 -7.02 7.71
C GLU A 197 -20.41 -6.95 6.57
N ALA A 198 -20.65 -6.11 5.57
CA ALA A 198 -19.76 -5.85 4.44
C ALA A 198 -19.93 -4.39 3.97
N PRO A 199 -19.45 -3.41 4.75
CA PRO A 199 -19.68 -1.99 4.44
C PRO A 199 -18.96 -1.51 3.17
N GLY A 200 -17.91 -2.23 2.75
CA GLY A 200 -17.00 -1.83 1.68
C GLY A 200 -15.83 -0.99 2.18
N ASN A 201 -14.90 -0.69 1.28
CA ASN A 201 -13.72 0.15 1.52
C ASN A 201 -12.80 -0.31 2.67
N VAL A 202 -12.93 -1.56 3.13
CA VAL A 202 -12.15 -2.02 4.29
C VAL A 202 -10.65 -2.07 4.01
N GLY A 203 -10.24 -2.25 2.74
CA GLY A 203 -8.86 -2.13 2.32
C GLY A 203 -8.30 -0.70 2.49
N LEU A 204 -9.12 0.34 2.24
CA LEU A 204 -8.75 1.73 2.53
C LEU A 204 -8.70 1.99 4.05
N LEU A 205 -9.56 1.33 4.81
CA LEU A 205 -9.53 1.40 6.28
C LEU A 205 -8.30 0.70 6.85
N ASP A 206 -7.81 -0.38 6.23
CA ASP A 206 -6.53 -1.02 6.59
C ASP A 206 -5.38 -0.03 6.42
N GLN A 207 -5.34 0.69 5.29
CA GLN A 207 -4.36 1.74 5.04
C GLN A 207 -4.45 2.87 6.08
N ARG A 208 -5.67 3.32 6.42
CA ARG A 208 -5.87 4.36 7.44
C ARG A 208 -5.37 3.91 8.81
N LEU A 209 -5.64 2.67 9.20
CA LEU A 209 -5.16 2.12 10.47
C LEU A 209 -3.62 2.05 10.51
N ALA A 210 -2.98 1.70 9.39
CA ALA A 210 -1.52 1.75 9.26
C ALA A 210 -0.99 3.18 9.38
N LEU A 211 -1.67 4.18 8.82
CA LEU A 211 -1.31 5.59 8.98
C LEU A 211 -1.45 6.07 10.43
N GLN A 212 -2.48 5.63 11.14
CA GLN A 212 -2.64 5.89 12.57
C GLN A 212 -1.48 5.26 13.35
N TRP A 213 -1.11 4.03 13.01
CA TRP A 213 0.06 3.38 13.61
C TRP A 213 1.35 4.18 13.38
N VAL A 214 1.54 4.75 12.18
CA VAL A 214 2.69 5.61 11.86
C VAL A 214 2.70 6.83 12.78
N GLN A 215 1.59 7.52 12.93
CA GLN A 215 1.47 8.69 13.82
C GLN A 215 1.83 8.35 15.28
N GLU A 216 1.43 7.18 15.74
CA GLU A 216 1.65 6.74 17.12
C GLU A 216 3.07 6.24 17.40
N ASN A 217 3.78 5.73 16.39
CA ASN A 217 4.97 4.89 16.62
C ASN A 217 6.22 5.30 15.85
N VAL A 218 6.12 6.06 14.76
CA VAL A 218 7.27 6.30 13.86
C VAL A 218 8.42 7.06 14.54
N ALA A 219 8.14 7.84 15.56
CA ALA A 219 9.15 8.55 16.36
C ALA A 219 10.13 7.58 17.04
N ALA A 220 9.68 6.36 17.41
CA ALA A 220 10.56 5.33 17.98
C ALA A 220 11.63 4.84 16.99
N PHE A 221 11.43 5.07 15.71
CA PHE A 221 12.37 4.75 14.63
C PHE A 221 13.17 5.97 14.14
N GLY A 222 13.02 7.13 14.79
CA GLY A 222 13.66 8.40 14.43
C GLY A 222 12.87 9.20 13.38
N GLY A 223 11.66 8.77 13.02
CA GLY A 223 10.78 9.47 12.10
C GLY A 223 10.03 10.65 12.76
N ASP A 224 9.68 11.62 11.94
CA ASP A 224 8.88 12.80 12.34
C ASP A 224 7.41 12.59 11.98
N PRO A 225 6.50 12.34 12.95
CA PRO A 225 5.08 12.17 12.67
C PRO A 225 4.43 13.46 12.11
N THR A 226 5.08 14.62 12.25
CA THR A 226 4.60 15.89 11.69
C THR A 226 5.11 16.16 10.27
N SER A 227 5.91 15.24 9.69
CA SER A 227 6.45 15.34 8.34
C SER A 227 6.28 14.02 7.57
N VAL A 228 5.03 13.58 7.43
CA VAL A 228 4.66 12.34 6.74
C VAL A 228 4.21 12.65 5.31
N THR A 229 4.81 11.98 4.33
CA THR A 229 4.43 12.03 2.91
C THR A 229 3.87 10.67 2.49
N LEU A 230 2.62 10.64 2.02
CA LEU A 230 2.09 9.46 1.34
C LEU A 230 2.55 9.43 -0.11
N PHE A 231 2.94 8.27 -0.59
CA PHE A 231 3.21 8.08 -2.00
C PHE A 231 2.75 6.69 -2.46
N GLY A 232 2.27 6.61 -3.69
CA GLY A 232 1.79 5.35 -4.24
C GLY A 232 1.72 5.41 -5.76
N GLU A 233 1.62 4.25 -6.36
CA GLU A 233 1.52 4.09 -7.82
C GLU A 233 0.20 3.38 -8.16
N SER A 234 -0.42 3.74 -9.32
CA SER A 234 -1.64 3.09 -9.82
C SER A 234 -2.78 3.12 -8.80
N ALA A 235 -3.30 1.96 -8.37
CA ALA A 235 -4.32 1.85 -7.32
C ALA A 235 -3.82 2.42 -5.97
N GLY A 236 -2.51 2.36 -5.70
CA GLY A 236 -1.89 3.03 -4.56
C GLY A 236 -1.96 4.55 -4.67
N ALA A 237 -1.73 5.12 -5.85
CA ALA A 237 -1.92 6.55 -6.09
C ALA A 237 -3.39 6.96 -5.98
N ALA A 238 -4.31 6.16 -6.50
CA ALA A 238 -5.75 6.37 -6.30
C ALA A 238 -6.11 6.34 -4.81
N SER A 239 -5.54 5.41 -4.03
CA SER A 239 -5.69 5.34 -2.56
C SER A 239 -5.18 6.61 -1.88
N VAL A 240 -3.97 7.08 -2.24
CA VAL A 240 -3.43 8.36 -1.73
C VAL A 240 -4.40 9.50 -1.99
N GLY A 241 -4.95 9.59 -3.21
CA GLY A 241 -5.96 10.59 -3.57
C GLY A 241 -7.24 10.43 -2.75
N MET A 242 -7.70 9.21 -2.50
CA MET A 242 -8.89 8.96 -1.68
C MET A 242 -8.67 9.35 -0.20
N HIS A 243 -7.46 9.17 0.34
CA HIS A 243 -7.09 9.68 1.66
C HIS A 243 -7.07 11.22 1.70
N LEU A 244 -6.64 11.89 0.63
CA LEU A 244 -6.76 13.36 0.52
C LEU A 244 -8.22 13.83 0.59
N LEU A 245 -9.12 13.08 -0.05
CA LEU A 245 -10.54 13.40 -0.14
C LEU A 245 -11.34 12.99 1.11
N SER A 246 -10.79 12.14 1.97
CA SER A 246 -11.46 11.58 3.15
C SER A 246 -11.10 12.34 4.43
N PRO A 247 -12.02 13.13 5.04
CA PRO A 247 -11.71 13.95 6.21
C PRO A 247 -11.06 13.20 7.38
N PRO A 248 -11.49 11.97 7.75
CA PRO A 248 -10.84 11.23 8.84
C PRO A 248 -9.39 10.78 8.55
N SER A 249 -8.93 10.82 7.31
CA SER A 249 -7.54 10.54 6.95
C SER A 249 -6.66 11.78 6.98
N ARG A 250 -7.25 12.96 6.90
CA ARG A 250 -6.54 14.24 6.99
C ARG A 250 -5.93 14.38 8.38
N GLY A 251 -4.74 14.94 8.45
CA GLY A 251 -3.99 15.02 9.72
C GLY A 251 -3.12 13.80 10.02
N LEU A 252 -3.28 12.69 9.27
CA LEU A 252 -2.38 11.54 9.35
C LEU A 252 -1.16 11.68 8.43
N PHE A 253 -1.16 12.64 7.51
CA PHE A 253 -0.07 12.95 6.59
C PHE A 253 -0.10 14.43 6.17
N HIS A 254 1.00 14.90 5.57
CA HIS A 254 1.23 16.33 5.29
C HIS A 254 1.49 16.60 3.80
N ARG A 255 1.90 15.56 3.05
CA ARG A 255 2.20 15.64 1.61
C ARG A 255 1.73 14.37 0.92
N ALA A 256 1.47 14.48 -0.37
CA ALA A 256 1.00 13.35 -1.18
C ALA A 256 1.72 13.31 -2.54
N VAL A 257 2.06 12.10 -2.98
CA VAL A 257 2.62 11.84 -4.31
C VAL A 257 1.76 10.78 -5.00
N LEU A 258 1.19 11.12 -6.15
CA LEU A 258 0.37 10.24 -6.96
C LEU A 258 1.12 9.89 -8.25
N GLN A 259 1.52 8.62 -8.40
CA GLN A 259 2.28 8.12 -9.54
C GLN A 259 1.35 7.28 -10.43
N SER A 260 1.10 7.72 -11.67
CA SER A 260 0.32 6.96 -12.66
C SER A 260 -1.04 6.47 -12.16
N GLY A 261 -1.74 7.31 -11.39
CA GLY A 261 -3.05 7.00 -10.85
C GLY A 261 -3.70 8.18 -10.14
N ALA A 262 -5.03 8.16 -10.10
CA ALA A 262 -5.83 9.22 -9.49
C ALA A 262 -7.15 8.64 -8.95
N PRO A 263 -7.74 9.25 -7.89
CA PRO A 263 -8.97 8.74 -7.28
C PRO A 263 -10.21 8.84 -8.18
N ASN A 264 -10.21 9.77 -9.14
CA ASN A 264 -11.30 10.01 -10.08
C ASN A 264 -11.17 9.20 -11.39
N GLY A 265 -10.19 8.29 -11.49
CA GLY A 265 -10.11 7.36 -12.62
C GLY A 265 -11.38 6.49 -12.72
N PRO A 266 -11.90 6.24 -13.94
CA PRO A 266 -13.15 5.49 -14.11
C PRO A 266 -13.06 4.02 -13.66
N TRP A 267 -11.86 3.53 -13.42
CA TRP A 267 -11.54 2.19 -12.91
C TRP A 267 -11.43 2.16 -11.36
N ALA A 268 -11.25 3.31 -10.74
CA ALA A 268 -10.85 3.41 -9.33
C ALA A 268 -12.02 3.31 -8.35
N THR A 269 -13.25 3.57 -8.80
CA THR A 269 -14.45 3.48 -7.96
C THR A 269 -15.62 2.88 -8.73
N VAL A 270 -16.56 2.33 -7.96
CA VAL A 270 -17.89 1.93 -8.47
C VAL A 270 -18.99 2.52 -7.60
N GLY A 271 -20.15 2.73 -8.19
CA GLY A 271 -21.35 3.12 -7.45
C GLY A 271 -21.92 1.94 -6.66
N MET A 272 -22.68 2.28 -5.62
CA MET A 272 -23.25 1.32 -4.66
C MET A 272 -24.11 0.22 -5.31
N GLY A 273 -24.90 0.56 -6.33
CA GLY A 273 -25.73 -0.42 -7.05
C GLY A 273 -24.90 -1.48 -7.79
N GLU A 274 -23.82 -1.06 -8.44
CA GLU A 274 -22.90 -1.96 -9.12
C GLU A 274 -22.09 -2.80 -8.13
N ALA A 275 -21.67 -2.21 -6.99
CA ALA A 275 -21.00 -2.94 -5.92
C ALA A 275 -21.87 -4.09 -5.38
N ARG A 276 -23.17 -3.81 -5.10
CA ARG A 276 -24.14 -4.84 -4.69
C ARG A 276 -24.29 -5.92 -5.75
N ARG A 277 -24.45 -5.53 -7.02
CA ARG A 277 -24.57 -6.50 -8.13
C ARG A 277 -23.39 -7.47 -8.15
N ARG A 278 -22.16 -6.94 -8.06
CA ARG A 278 -20.93 -7.75 -8.07
C ARG A 278 -20.83 -8.66 -6.84
N ALA A 279 -21.15 -8.16 -5.64
CA ALA A 279 -21.17 -8.94 -4.42
C ALA A 279 -22.18 -10.10 -4.48
N THR A 280 -23.41 -9.83 -4.97
CA THR A 280 -24.45 -10.85 -5.16
C THR A 280 -24.04 -11.87 -6.23
N GLN A 281 -23.43 -11.41 -7.32
CA GLN A 281 -22.92 -12.29 -8.38
C GLN A 281 -21.83 -13.24 -7.83
N LEU A 282 -20.87 -12.71 -7.08
CA LEU A 282 -19.84 -13.55 -6.45
C LEU A 282 -20.47 -14.58 -5.51
N ALA A 283 -21.42 -14.16 -4.66
CA ALA A 283 -22.13 -15.07 -3.76
C ALA A 283 -22.81 -16.22 -4.52
N HIS A 284 -23.50 -15.90 -5.60
CA HIS A 284 -24.12 -16.91 -6.47
C HIS A 284 -23.08 -17.88 -7.06
N LEU A 285 -21.96 -17.37 -7.58
CA LEU A 285 -20.91 -18.17 -8.20
C LEU A 285 -20.25 -19.15 -7.22
N VAL A 286 -20.20 -18.80 -5.94
CA VAL A 286 -19.62 -19.67 -4.90
C VAL A 286 -20.67 -20.46 -4.12
N GLY A 287 -21.93 -20.53 -4.61
CA GLY A 287 -23.00 -21.31 -4.04
C GLY A 287 -23.54 -20.77 -2.73
N CYS A 288 -23.58 -19.44 -2.58
CA CYS A 288 -24.27 -18.77 -1.47
C CYS A 288 -25.66 -18.27 -1.90
N PRO A 289 -26.61 -18.12 -0.95
CA PRO A 289 -27.94 -17.61 -1.26
C PRO A 289 -27.85 -16.18 -1.83
N PRO A 290 -28.74 -15.81 -2.77
CA PRO A 290 -28.77 -14.46 -3.28
C PRO A 290 -29.21 -13.50 -2.17
N GLY A 291 -28.38 -12.46 -1.89
CA GLY A 291 -28.85 -11.25 -1.23
C GLY A 291 -29.75 -10.48 -2.20
N GLY A 292 -30.76 -9.79 -1.72
CA GLY A 292 -31.64 -9.05 -2.64
C GLY A 292 -32.65 -8.18 -1.91
N THR A 293 -33.53 -7.49 -2.68
CA THR A 293 -34.65 -6.69 -2.18
C THR A 293 -35.69 -7.55 -1.41
N GLY A 294 -35.28 -8.12 -0.30
CA GLY A 294 -36.00 -9.11 0.52
C GLY A 294 -35.09 -10.23 1.05
N GLY A 295 -33.84 -10.35 0.56
CA GLY A 295 -32.83 -11.29 1.09
C GLY A 295 -32.05 -10.69 2.25
N ASN A 296 -31.67 -11.55 3.19
CA ASN A 296 -30.92 -11.15 4.36
C ASN A 296 -29.41 -11.03 4.00
N ASP A 297 -28.89 -9.82 3.88
CA ASP A 297 -27.44 -9.58 3.62
C ASP A 297 -26.58 -10.29 4.67
N THR A 298 -27.08 -10.47 5.90
CA THR A 298 -26.37 -11.20 6.96
C THR A 298 -26.17 -12.68 6.60
N GLU A 299 -27.16 -13.33 6.02
CA GLU A 299 -27.04 -14.75 5.57
C GLU A 299 -26.08 -14.87 4.39
N LEU A 300 -26.14 -13.94 3.45
CA LEU A 300 -25.23 -13.91 2.31
C LEU A 300 -23.78 -13.77 2.81
N VAL A 301 -23.50 -12.80 3.67
CA VAL A 301 -22.14 -12.58 4.20
C VAL A 301 -21.69 -13.73 5.10
N ALA A 302 -22.58 -14.26 5.94
CA ALA A 302 -22.28 -15.44 6.74
C ALA A 302 -21.85 -16.63 5.85
N CYS A 303 -22.55 -16.86 4.74
CA CYS A 303 -22.18 -17.88 3.77
C CYS A 303 -20.82 -17.58 3.13
N LEU A 304 -20.57 -16.35 2.65
CA LEU A 304 -19.29 -15.96 2.06
C LEU A 304 -18.11 -16.14 3.04
N ARG A 305 -18.33 -15.89 4.34
CA ARG A 305 -17.34 -16.13 5.40
C ARG A 305 -16.96 -17.60 5.57
N THR A 306 -17.86 -18.54 5.23
CA THR A 306 -17.55 -19.97 5.27
C THR A 306 -16.78 -20.48 4.06
N ARG A 307 -16.70 -19.70 2.98
CA ARG A 307 -16.02 -20.14 1.75
C ARG A 307 -14.51 -20.05 1.91
N PRO A 308 -13.74 -21.04 1.42
CA PRO A 308 -12.28 -20.93 1.36
C PRO A 308 -11.88 -19.68 0.59
N ALA A 309 -10.84 -18.97 1.05
CA ALA A 309 -10.40 -17.73 0.43
C ALA A 309 -10.06 -17.90 -1.06
N GLN A 310 -9.39 -19.00 -1.41
CA GLN A 310 -9.04 -19.30 -2.80
C GLN A 310 -10.27 -19.45 -3.72
N VAL A 311 -11.40 -19.94 -3.19
CA VAL A 311 -12.63 -20.08 -3.96
C VAL A 311 -13.19 -18.69 -4.33
N LEU A 312 -13.12 -17.73 -3.41
CA LEU A 312 -13.52 -16.35 -3.69
C LEU A 312 -12.64 -15.73 -4.76
N VAL A 313 -11.32 -15.85 -4.64
CA VAL A 313 -10.34 -15.34 -5.61
C VAL A 313 -10.57 -15.94 -7.00
N ASN A 314 -10.78 -17.25 -7.09
CA ASN A 314 -10.98 -17.95 -8.38
C ASN A 314 -12.23 -17.47 -9.14
N HIS A 315 -13.22 -16.91 -8.45
CA HIS A 315 -14.46 -16.42 -9.06
C HIS A 315 -14.52 -14.89 -9.19
N GLU A 316 -13.53 -14.18 -8.70
CA GLU A 316 -13.53 -12.72 -8.63
C GLU A 316 -13.70 -12.06 -10.01
N TRP A 317 -13.00 -12.55 -11.01
CA TRP A 317 -13.06 -11.98 -12.36
C TRP A 317 -14.39 -12.27 -13.10
N HIS A 318 -15.14 -13.28 -12.68
CA HIS A 318 -16.41 -13.66 -13.32
C HIS A 318 -17.58 -12.73 -12.99
N VAL A 319 -17.39 -11.74 -12.12
CA VAL A 319 -18.41 -10.72 -11.83
C VAL A 319 -18.41 -9.56 -12.83
N LEU A 320 -17.35 -9.45 -13.65
CA LEU A 320 -17.26 -8.47 -14.72
C LEU A 320 -17.83 -9.01 -16.04
N PRO A 321 -18.34 -8.13 -16.94
CA PRO A 321 -18.60 -8.51 -18.32
C PRO A 321 -17.32 -9.03 -19.01
N GLN A 322 -17.44 -10.01 -19.89
CA GLN A 322 -16.30 -10.69 -20.56
C GLN A 322 -15.37 -9.75 -21.34
N GLU A 323 -15.87 -8.62 -21.82
CA GLU A 323 -15.10 -7.66 -22.64
C GLU A 323 -14.64 -6.42 -21.84
N SER A 324 -14.53 -6.55 -20.52
CA SER A 324 -14.13 -5.43 -19.67
C SER A 324 -12.62 -5.19 -19.73
N VAL A 325 -12.19 -4.16 -20.44
CA VAL A 325 -10.79 -3.72 -20.46
C VAL A 325 -10.58 -2.65 -19.40
N PHE A 326 -9.49 -2.75 -18.65
CA PHE A 326 -9.11 -1.81 -17.59
C PHE A 326 -10.24 -1.57 -16.58
N ARG A 327 -10.89 -2.66 -16.16
CA ARG A 327 -11.89 -2.69 -15.08
C ARG A 327 -11.53 -3.80 -14.11
N PHE A 328 -11.76 -3.57 -12.82
CA PHE A 328 -11.41 -4.48 -11.74
C PHE A 328 -12.66 -4.82 -10.95
N SER A 329 -12.74 -6.04 -10.44
CA SER A 329 -13.98 -6.62 -9.90
C SER A 329 -14.44 -5.96 -8.61
N PHE A 330 -13.53 -5.76 -7.68
CA PHE A 330 -13.81 -5.17 -6.37
C PHE A 330 -12.85 -4.01 -6.13
N VAL A 331 -13.40 -2.81 -6.10
CA VAL A 331 -12.71 -1.54 -5.98
C VAL A 331 -13.43 -0.65 -4.96
N PRO A 332 -12.83 0.45 -4.52
CA PRO A 332 -13.48 1.41 -3.63
C PRO A 332 -14.87 1.82 -4.11
N VAL A 333 -15.76 2.05 -3.14
CA VAL A 333 -17.14 2.49 -3.39
C VAL A 333 -17.38 3.87 -2.81
N VAL A 334 -18.29 4.62 -3.44
CA VAL A 334 -18.80 5.88 -2.87
C VAL A 334 -19.85 5.48 -1.83
N ASP A 335 -19.43 5.37 -0.57
CA ASP A 335 -20.20 4.81 0.53
C ASP A 335 -20.91 5.85 1.40
N GLY A 336 -20.59 7.14 1.21
CA GLY A 336 -21.07 8.23 2.06
C GLY A 336 -20.33 8.40 3.38
N ASP A 337 -19.33 7.52 3.67
CA ASP A 337 -18.53 7.53 4.89
C ASP A 337 -17.05 7.78 4.58
N PHE A 338 -16.35 6.82 3.96
CA PHE A 338 -14.98 7.04 3.54
C PHE A 338 -14.90 8.07 2.41
N LEU A 339 -15.75 7.91 1.39
CA LEU A 339 -15.98 8.85 0.29
C LEU A 339 -17.43 9.36 0.38
N SER A 340 -17.59 10.59 0.86
CA SER A 340 -18.91 11.23 1.04
C SER A 340 -19.64 11.52 -0.28
N ASP A 341 -18.88 11.64 -1.38
CA ASP A 341 -19.39 11.80 -2.75
C ASP A 341 -18.38 11.17 -3.73
N THR A 342 -18.66 11.26 -5.03
CA THR A 342 -17.71 10.82 -6.06
C THR A 342 -16.40 11.59 -5.94
N PRO A 343 -15.24 10.93 -6.19
CA PRO A 343 -13.96 11.62 -6.15
C PRO A 343 -13.91 12.88 -7.01
N GLU A 344 -14.56 12.87 -8.19
CA GLU A 344 -14.64 14.05 -9.06
C GLU A 344 -15.39 15.20 -8.39
N ALA A 345 -16.52 14.93 -7.73
CA ALA A 345 -17.28 15.95 -7.01
C ALA A 345 -16.48 16.50 -5.84
N LEU A 346 -15.80 15.65 -5.06
CA LEU A 346 -14.96 16.05 -3.95
C LEU A 346 -13.73 16.87 -4.38
N ILE A 347 -13.10 16.53 -5.52
CA ILE A 347 -12.01 17.31 -6.11
C ILE A 347 -12.53 18.70 -6.52
N ASN A 348 -13.68 18.77 -7.18
CA ASN A 348 -14.28 20.03 -7.62
C ASN A 348 -14.74 20.91 -6.43
N ALA A 349 -15.15 20.32 -5.32
CA ALA A 349 -15.48 21.02 -4.09
C ALA A 349 -14.24 21.64 -3.41
N GLY A 350 -13.04 21.10 -3.67
CA GLY A 350 -11.77 21.68 -3.24
C GLY A 350 -11.50 21.64 -1.73
N ASP A 351 -12.14 20.77 -0.97
CA ASP A 351 -12.03 20.71 0.50
C ASP A 351 -10.75 20.00 0.98
N PHE A 352 -9.66 20.08 0.24
CA PHE A 352 -8.33 19.52 0.57
C PHE A 352 -7.20 20.56 0.46
N HIS A 353 -7.54 21.83 0.61
CA HIS A 353 -6.58 22.93 0.51
C HIS A 353 -5.51 22.88 1.62
N GLY A 354 -4.30 23.27 1.28
CA GLY A 354 -3.17 23.37 2.20
C GLY A 354 -2.22 22.16 2.19
N LEU A 355 -2.56 21.07 1.47
CA LEU A 355 -1.65 19.93 1.28
C LEU A 355 -0.80 20.11 0.01
N GLN A 356 0.47 19.73 0.11
CA GLN A 356 1.37 19.72 -1.04
C GLN A 356 1.18 18.39 -1.79
N VAL A 357 0.90 18.48 -3.09
CA VAL A 357 0.63 17.31 -3.94
C VAL A 357 1.57 17.33 -5.14
N LEU A 358 2.25 16.20 -5.36
CA LEU A 358 3.03 15.92 -6.57
C LEU A 358 2.30 14.84 -7.36
N VAL A 359 2.09 15.08 -8.65
CA VAL A 359 1.41 14.12 -9.55
C VAL A 359 2.29 13.91 -10.77
N GLY A 360 2.42 12.66 -11.21
CA GLY A 360 3.21 12.32 -12.38
C GLY A 360 2.65 11.11 -13.13
N VAL A 361 2.95 11.07 -14.41
CA VAL A 361 2.57 9.98 -15.32
C VAL A 361 3.77 9.59 -16.18
N VAL A 362 3.79 8.33 -16.65
CA VAL A 362 4.79 7.87 -17.62
C VAL A 362 4.36 8.21 -19.05
N LYS A 363 5.30 8.12 -20.00
CA LYS A 363 5.06 8.47 -21.40
C LYS A 363 3.99 7.59 -22.06
N ASP A 364 3.99 6.32 -21.76
CA ASP A 364 3.17 5.30 -22.43
C ASP A 364 2.31 4.52 -21.40
N GLU A 365 1.42 5.22 -20.68
CA GLU A 365 0.60 4.69 -19.57
C GLU A 365 -0.21 3.45 -19.93
N GLY A 366 -0.75 3.38 -21.14
CA GLY A 366 -1.57 2.26 -21.58
C GLY A 366 -0.80 0.99 -21.95
N SER A 367 0.53 1.06 -22.12
CA SER A 367 1.32 -0.01 -22.74
C SER A 367 1.29 -1.33 -21.95
N TYR A 368 1.30 -1.27 -20.63
CA TYR A 368 1.20 -2.45 -19.77
C TYR A 368 -0.05 -3.28 -20.02
N PHE A 369 -1.19 -2.61 -20.25
CA PHE A 369 -2.49 -3.28 -20.39
C PHE A 369 -2.71 -3.89 -21.77
N LEU A 370 -1.91 -3.53 -22.78
CA LEU A 370 -2.09 -4.02 -24.15
C LEU A 370 -1.97 -5.54 -24.21
N VAL A 371 -0.98 -6.13 -23.57
CA VAL A 371 -0.75 -7.58 -23.58
C VAL A 371 -1.80 -8.38 -22.81
N TYR A 372 -2.58 -7.73 -21.93
CA TYR A 372 -3.64 -8.37 -21.14
C TYR A 372 -5.02 -8.30 -21.79
N GLY A 373 -5.28 -7.33 -22.67
CA GLY A 373 -6.63 -7.15 -23.16
C GLY A 373 -6.77 -6.60 -24.58
N ALA A 374 -5.69 -6.13 -25.21
CA ALA A 374 -5.78 -5.57 -26.56
C ALA A 374 -5.57 -6.67 -27.61
N PRO A 375 -6.51 -6.84 -28.57
CA PRO A 375 -6.41 -7.86 -29.60
C PRO A 375 -5.12 -7.72 -30.44
N GLY A 376 -4.42 -8.83 -30.62
CA GLY A 376 -3.17 -8.91 -31.40
C GLY A 376 -1.89 -8.56 -30.63
N PHE A 377 -1.99 -7.97 -29.44
CA PHE A 377 -0.84 -7.69 -28.59
C PHE A 377 -0.51 -8.92 -27.72
N SER A 378 0.75 -9.31 -27.69
CA SER A 378 1.24 -10.37 -26.79
C SER A 378 2.77 -10.29 -26.64
N LYS A 379 3.28 -10.93 -25.61
CA LYS A 379 4.72 -11.14 -25.42
C LYS A 379 5.32 -11.94 -26.60
N ASP A 380 4.60 -12.95 -27.07
CA ASP A 380 5.13 -13.94 -28.04
C ASP A 380 5.34 -13.36 -29.44
N ASN A 381 4.58 -12.33 -29.83
CA ASN A 381 4.76 -11.60 -31.09
C ASN A 381 5.46 -10.24 -30.90
N GLU A 382 6.02 -9.99 -29.70
CA GLU A 382 6.66 -8.71 -29.32
C GLU A 382 5.72 -7.50 -29.52
N SER A 383 4.40 -7.74 -29.46
CA SER A 383 3.34 -6.76 -29.76
C SER A 383 3.45 -6.12 -31.14
N LEU A 384 4.06 -6.81 -32.10
CA LEU A 384 4.14 -6.40 -33.51
C LEU A 384 2.83 -6.72 -34.20
N ILE A 385 2.02 -5.69 -34.42
CA ILE A 385 0.69 -5.79 -35.06
C ILE A 385 0.60 -4.90 -36.30
N SER A 386 -0.22 -5.29 -37.24
CA SER A 386 -0.55 -4.44 -38.41
C SER A 386 -1.44 -3.28 -38.02
N ARG A 387 -1.44 -2.22 -38.84
CA ARG A 387 -2.36 -1.09 -38.67
C ARG A 387 -3.85 -1.54 -38.72
N ALA A 388 -4.16 -2.58 -39.46
CA ALA A 388 -5.52 -3.10 -39.54
C ALA A 388 -5.97 -3.75 -38.23
N GLU A 389 -5.12 -4.57 -37.65
CA GLU A 389 -5.35 -5.20 -36.33
C GLU A 389 -5.46 -4.15 -35.23
N PHE A 390 -4.56 -3.15 -35.18
CA PHE A 390 -4.65 -2.03 -34.25
C PHE A 390 -5.99 -1.31 -34.35
N LEU A 391 -6.44 -0.93 -35.58
CA LEU A 391 -7.71 -0.26 -35.78
C LEU A 391 -8.91 -1.15 -35.43
N ALA A 392 -8.82 -2.46 -35.62
CA ALA A 392 -9.86 -3.40 -35.22
C ALA A 392 -9.94 -3.49 -33.67
N GLY A 393 -8.81 -3.61 -33.00
CA GLY A 393 -8.71 -3.65 -31.54
C GLY A 393 -9.24 -2.39 -30.87
N THR A 394 -8.84 -1.20 -31.35
CA THR A 394 -9.34 0.09 -30.81
C THR A 394 -10.84 0.26 -30.97
N ARG A 395 -11.45 -0.27 -32.04
CA ARG A 395 -12.90 -0.27 -32.22
C ARG A 395 -13.62 -1.19 -31.23
N SER A 396 -13.08 -2.36 -30.98
CA SER A 396 -13.59 -3.31 -29.98
C SER A 396 -13.54 -2.69 -28.57
N THR A 397 -12.41 -2.14 -28.18
CA THR A 397 -12.19 -1.51 -26.88
C THR A 397 -13.13 -0.31 -26.64
N ARG A 398 -13.38 0.52 -27.66
CA ARG A 398 -14.35 1.63 -27.58
C ARG A 398 -15.78 1.14 -27.37
N ARG A 399 -16.16 0.01 -27.94
CA ARG A 399 -17.51 -0.58 -27.77
C ARG A 399 -17.71 -1.09 -26.33
N SER A 400 -16.73 -1.80 -25.78
CA SER A 400 -16.80 -2.28 -24.41
C SER A 400 -16.78 -1.15 -23.37
N ALA A 401 -16.06 -0.05 -23.62
CA ALA A 401 -16.05 1.11 -22.73
C ALA A 401 -17.37 1.91 -22.75
N SER A 402 -18.14 1.87 -23.84
CA SER A 402 -19.37 2.67 -23.99
C SER A 402 -20.62 2.02 -23.43
N GLY A 403 -20.60 0.72 -23.08
CA GLY A 403 -21.76 -0.01 -22.54
C GLY A 403 -22.99 -0.06 -23.45
N ARG A 404 -22.88 0.27 -24.75
CA ARG A 404 -24.01 0.32 -25.71
C ARG A 404 -24.13 -0.99 -26.48
N PRO A 405 -25.36 -1.55 -26.60
CA PRO A 405 -25.64 -2.61 -27.56
C PRO A 405 -25.35 -2.13 -28.99
N SER A 406 -24.93 -3.04 -29.85
CA SER A 406 -24.66 -2.77 -31.27
C SER A 406 -25.90 -2.30 -31.99
N SER A 407 -26.15 -1.00 -32.03
CA SER A 407 -27.06 -0.35 -32.98
C SER A 407 -26.34 0.82 -33.61
N THR A 408 -26.35 0.81 -34.94
CA THR A 408 -25.83 1.84 -35.81
C THR A 408 -26.47 3.21 -35.55
N ALA A 409 -25.77 4.08 -34.82
CA ALA A 409 -26.06 5.53 -34.82
C ALA A 409 -24.87 6.29 -34.21
N GLY A 410 -24.35 7.23 -34.98
CA GLY A 410 -23.60 8.42 -34.65
C GLY A 410 -22.55 8.37 -33.53
N ALA A 411 -21.28 8.57 -33.88
CA ALA A 411 -20.20 8.77 -32.92
C ALA A 411 -20.50 10.01 -32.05
N PRO A 412 -20.39 9.87 -30.70
CA PRO A 412 -20.37 11.06 -29.85
C PRO A 412 -18.99 11.71 -29.92
N THR A 413 -18.96 12.95 -30.28
CA THR A 413 -17.83 13.88 -30.19
C THR A 413 -17.40 14.06 -28.75
N TRP A 414 -16.36 13.34 -28.32
CA TRP A 414 -15.69 13.55 -27.05
C TRP A 414 -14.25 13.99 -27.31
N CYS A 415 -14.03 15.19 -27.73
CA CYS A 415 -12.78 15.93 -27.74
C CYS A 415 -12.91 17.20 -28.58
N THR A 416 -13.72 18.14 -28.10
CA THR A 416 -13.57 19.56 -28.43
C THR A 416 -13.97 20.38 -27.21
N GLY A 417 -13.13 20.35 -26.19
CA GLY A 417 -13.20 21.26 -25.06
C GLY A 417 -12.23 22.40 -25.26
N ARG A 418 -12.77 23.58 -25.56
CA ARG A 418 -12.00 24.83 -25.53
C ARG A 418 -11.38 25.03 -24.16
N THR A 419 -10.11 25.40 -24.17
CA THR A 419 -9.34 25.84 -23.02
C THR A 419 -9.99 27.05 -22.34
N SER A 420 -10.51 26.86 -21.15
CA SER A 420 -10.65 27.91 -20.15
C SER A 420 -10.10 27.36 -18.83
N SER A 421 -9.25 28.14 -18.20
CA SER A 421 -8.52 27.94 -16.98
C SER A 421 -9.15 26.97 -15.97
N THR A 422 -8.60 25.76 -15.85
CA THR A 422 -8.85 24.85 -14.78
C THR A 422 -7.57 24.13 -14.38
N THR A 423 -7.40 23.94 -13.08
CA THR A 423 -6.23 23.47 -12.38
C THR A 423 -5.57 22.21 -12.96
N THR A 424 -4.26 22.09 -12.79
CA THR A 424 -3.37 21.03 -13.30
C THR A 424 -3.88 19.59 -13.07
N ALA A 425 -4.65 19.34 -12.02
CA ALA A 425 -5.18 18.03 -11.69
C ALA A 425 -6.27 17.52 -12.68
N SER A 426 -7.09 18.41 -13.24
CA SER A 426 -8.13 18.03 -14.22
C SER A 426 -7.57 17.71 -15.61
N ARG A 427 -6.37 18.20 -15.95
CA ARG A 427 -5.71 17.90 -17.22
C ARG A 427 -5.08 16.50 -17.24
N ILE A 428 -4.62 16.00 -16.11
CA ILE A 428 -3.95 14.69 -16.02
C ILE A 428 -4.95 13.55 -16.14
N ALA A 429 -6.16 13.70 -15.60
CA ALA A 429 -7.23 12.70 -15.75
C ALA A 429 -7.73 12.56 -17.20
N ALA A 430 -7.56 13.59 -18.03
CA ALA A 430 -7.96 13.55 -19.44
C ALA A 430 -6.92 12.91 -20.36
N GLN A 431 -5.65 12.85 -19.96
CA GLN A 431 -4.59 12.25 -20.78
C GLN A 431 -4.54 10.71 -20.72
N THR A 432 -5.21 10.08 -19.78
CA THR A 432 -5.33 8.61 -19.71
C THR A 432 -6.34 8.03 -20.72
N CYS A 433 -6.94 8.85 -21.57
CA CYS A 433 -7.96 8.46 -22.55
C CYS A 433 -7.52 8.55 -24.00
N ASP A 434 -6.30 8.96 -24.32
CA ASP A 434 -5.81 8.96 -25.70
C ASP A 434 -4.90 7.75 -25.97
N PRO A 435 -5.19 6.96 -27.01
CA PRO A 435 -4.37 5.84 -27.48
C PRO A 435 -3.09 6.28 -28.19
#